data_7d310c3f9add2d9af8052bc9031d0e9f
#
_entry.id   7d310c3f9add2d9af8052bc9031d0e9f
#
_cell.length_a   1.000
_cell.length_b   1.000
_cell.length_c   1.000
_cell.angle_alpha   90.00
_cell.angle_beta   90.00
_cell.angle_gamma   90.00
#
_symmetry.space_group_name_H-M   'P 1'
#
loop_
_entity.id
_entity.type
_entity.pdbx_description
1 polymer ?
#
loop_
_entity_poly.entity_id
_entity_poly.type
_entity_poly.pdbx_seq_one_letter_code
_entity_poly.pdbx_strand_id
1 'polypeptide(L)'
;MVSSLLQSIAATALTLAAFSGPGPSAVAARAECRARGPLPDPVCTPGTTLAGATARDVCTPGWAGGHRNVPSATKRRVYAAYGIAHHGRGEYEVDHLVSLELGGSNAEANLFPEAAEPRPGFHEKDRLENRLHDLVCAGTVSLAGAQTMISTDWMRAYRRYVSG
;
A
#
# COMPACT_ATOMS: atom_id res chain seq x y z
N MET A 1 -69.26 -25.82 -59.85
CA MET A 1 -67.98 -26.54 -59.77
C MET A 1 -66.92 -25.51 -59.43
N VAL A 2 -66.58 -25.33 -58.18
CA VAL A 2 -65.50 -24.49 -57.75
C VAL A 2 -64.78 -25.23 -56.61
N SER A 3 -63.59 -25.67 -56.89
CA SER A 3 -62.72 -26.44 -56.00
C SER A 3 -61.94 -25.49 -55.06
N SER A 4 -62.19 -25.63 -53.76
CA SER A 4 -61.46 -24.86 -52.73
C SER A 4 -60.19 -25.61 -52.40
N LEU A 5 -58.99 -24.96 -52.62
CA LEU A 5 -57.70 -25.38 -52.17
C LEU A 5 -57.44 -24.80 -50.82
N LEU A 6 -57.40 -25.62 -49.79
CA LEU A 6 -56.89 -25.26 -48.46
C LEU A 6 -55.37 -25.29 -48.47
N GLN A 7 -54.74 -24.12 -48.28
CA GLN A 7 -53.31 -24.01 -48.05
C GLN A 7 -53.04 -24.12 -46.53
N SER A 8 -52.33 -25.18 -46.14
CA SER A 8 -51.79 -25.34 -44.79
C SER A 8 -50.51 -24.51 -44.62
N ILE A 9 -50.55 -23.56 -43.68
CA ILE A 9 -49.38 -22.77 -43.27
C ILE A 9 -48.69 -23.52 -42.12
N ALA A 10 -47.51 -24.07 -42.42
CA ALA A 10 -46.64 -24.68 -41.40
C ALA A 10 -45.87 -23.56 -40.66
N ALA A 11 -46.15 -23.36 -39.37
CA ALA A 11 -45.43 -22.45 -38.52
C ALA A 11 -44.15 -23.13 -38.01
N THR A 12 -43.01 -22.65 -38.50
CA THR A 12 -41.69 -23.11 -38.03
C THR A 12 -41.32 -22.35 -36.74
N ALA A 13 -41.33 -23.04 -35.63
CA ALA A 13 -40.87 -22.46 -34.34
C ALA A 13 -39.34 -22.41 -34.32
N LEU A 14 -38.79 -21.20 -34.29
CA LEU A 14 -37.34 -20.95 -34.16
C LEU A 14 -36.98 -21.00 -32.68
N THR A 15 -36.37 -22.08 -32.24
CA THR A 15 -35.84 -22.19 -30.86
C THR A 15 -34.51 -21.44 -30.78
N LEU A 16 -34.51 -20.27 -30.05
CA LEU A 16 -33.25 -19.60 -29.67
C LEU A 16 -32.59 -20.40 -28.55
N ALA A 17 -31.48 -21.06 -28.88
CA ALA A 17 -30.59 -21.62 -27.87
C ALA A 17 -29.78 -20.47 -27.20
N ALA A 18 -30.05 -20.22 -25.93
CA ALA A 18 -29.25 -19.29 -25.12
C ALA A 18 -27.87 -19.90 -24.87
N PHE A 19 -26.84 -19.36 -25.52
CA PHE A 19 -25.45 -19.67 -25.20
C PHE A 19 -25.09 -19.01 -23.88
N SER A 20 -25.14 -19.77 -22.77
CA SER A 20 -24.51 -19.39 -21.52
C SER A 20 -23.00 -19.60 -21.66
N GLY A 21 -22.30 -18.57 -22.14
CA GLY A 21 -20.83 -18.56 -22.11
C GLY A 21 -20.31 -18.55 -20.67
N PRO A 22 -19.12 -19.13 -20.42
CA PRO A 22 -18.50 -19.03 -19.10
C PRO A 22 -18.35 -17.55 -18.76
N GLY A 23 -18.87 -17.15 -17.60
CA GLY A 23 -18.72 -15.80 -17.07
C GLY A 23 -17.22 -15.47 -16.93
N PRO A 24 -16.84 -14.18 -16.90
CA PRO A 24 -15.45 -13.78 -16.76
C PRO A 24 -14.89 -14.42 -15.49
N SER A 25 -13.92 -15.32 -15.63
CA SER A 25 -13.14 -15.83 -14.52
C SER A 25 -12.51 -14.62 -13.83
N ALA A 26 -12.81 -14.44 -12.53
CA ALA A 26 -12.12 -13.46 -11.71
C ALA A 26 -10.63 -13.83 -11.75
N VAL A 27 -9.87 -13.15 -12.60
CA VAL A 27 -8.42 -13.21 -12.59
C VAL A 27 -8.04 -12.64 -11.23
N ALA A 28 -7.53 -13.49 -10.34
CA ALA A 28 -6.97 -13.04 -9.08
C ALA A 28 -5.98 -11.91 -9.40
N ALA A 29 -6.23 -10.71 -8.88
CA ALA A 29 -5.35 -9.57 -9.09
C ALA A 29 -3.95 -10.02 -8.65
N ARG A 30 -3.02 -10.10 -9.61
CA ARG A 30 -1.63 -10.40 -9.28
C ARG A 30 -1.12 -9.27 -8.40
N ALA A 31 -0.41 -9.62 -7.34
CA ALA A 31 0.33 -8.65 -6.55
C ALA A 31 1.22 -7.83 -7.50
N GLU A 32 0.98 -6.53 -7.57
CA GLU A 32 1.72 -5.63 -8.45
C GLU A 32 3.03 -5.18 -7.81
N CYS A 33 3.08 -5.18 -6.47
CA CYS A 33 4.19 -4.67 -5.67
C CYS A 33 5.06 -5.81 -5.12
N ARG A 34 6.38 -5.60 -5.11
CA ARG A 34 7.35 -6.58 -4.61
C ARG A 34 8.31 -5.96 -3.61
N ALA A 35 8.19 -6.33 -2.34
CA ALA A 35 9.17 -5.97 -1.34
C ALA A 35 10.56 -6.56 -1.67
N ARG A 36 11.60 -5.85 -1.31
CA ARG A 36 13.01 -6.25 -1.48
C ARG A 36 13.64 -6.48 -0.12
N GLY A 37 13.38 -7.64 0.46
CA GLY A 37 13.65 -7.88 1.87
C GLY A 37 12.81 -6.94 2.72
N PRO A 38 13.38 -6.19 3.68
CA PRO A 38 12.62 -5.25 4.49
C PRO A 38 12.30 -3.92 3.79
N LEU A 39 12.81 -3.69 2.57
CA LEU A 39 12.51 -2.48 1.81
C LEU A 39 11.25 -2.67 0.97
N PRO A 40 10.36 -1.66 0.85
CA PRO A 40 9.19 -1.74 -0.02
C PRO A 40 9.56 -1.76 -1.50
N ASP A 41 8.57 -1.99 -2.34
CA ASP A 41 8.66 -1.76 -3.78
C ASP A 41 8.76 -0.26 -4.05
N PRO A 42 9.82 0.25 -4.72
CA PRO A 42 10.01 1.68 -4.92
C PRO A 42 9.03 2.30 -5.93
N VAL A 43 8.36 1.49 -6.74
CA VAL A 43 7.34 1.97 -7.69
C VAL A 43 6.00 2.11 -6.97
N CYS A 44 5.64 1.14 -6.14
CA CYS A 44 4.39 1.16 -5.38
C CYS A 44 4.46 2.09 -4.17
N THR A 45 5.61 2.11 -3.50
CA THR A 45 5.82 2.88 -2.26
C THR A 45 7.10 3.71 -2.40
N PRO A 46 7.09 4.77 -3.21
CA PRO A 46 8.24 5.67 -3.34
C PRO A 46 8.50 6.51 -2.08
N GLY A 47 7.54 6.55 -1.17
CA GLY A 47 7.55 7.43 -0.02
C GLY A 47 7.02 8.83 -0.36
N THR A 48 5.92 9.22 0.27
CA THR A 48 5.33 10.55 0.07
C THR A 48 5.16 11.28 1.39
N THR A 49 5.19 12.61 1.34
CA THR A 49 5.11 13.49 2.49
C THR A 49 3.86 14.36 2.45
N LEU A 50 3.49 14.93 3.57
CA LEU A 50 2.44 15.95 3.67
C LEU A 50 2.98 17.25 3.07
N ALA A 51 2.24 17.78 2.10
CA ALA A 51 2.61 19.04 1.45
C ALA A 51 2.70 20.18 2.46
N GLY A 52 3.82 20.89 2.46
CA GLY A 52 4.03 22.04 3.34
C GLY A 52 4.44 21.71 4.79
N ALA A 53 4.57 20.43 5.16
CA ALA A 53 5.08 20.05 6.48
C ALA A 53 6.51 20.58 6.68
N THR A 54 6.75 21.26 7.79
CA THR A 54 8.05 21.85 8.16
C THR A 54 8.68 21.12 9.35
N ALA A 55 9.97 21.35 9.60
CA ALA A 55 10.63 20.84 10.79
C ALA A 55 9.95 21.33 12.09
N ARG A 56 9.47 22.58 12.09
CA ARG A 56 8.71 23.11 13.24
C ARG A 56 7.44 22.30 13.51
N ASP A 57 6.72 21.93 12.45
CA ASP A 57 5.47 21.20 12.56
C ASP A 57 5.71 19.80 13.14
N VAL A 58 6.63 19.03 12.52
CA VAL A 58 6.92 17.66 12.96
C VAL A 58 7.50 17.60 14.36
N CYS A 59 8.20 18.64 14.82
CA CYS A 59 8.74 18.74 16.18
C CYS A 59 7.71 19.26 17.21
N THR A 60 6.49 19.55 16.77
CA THR A 60 5.42 19.92 17.70
C THR A 60 4.88 18.67 18.40
N PRO A 61 4.82 18.63 19.74
CA PRO A 61 4.29 17.48 20.45
C PRO A 61 2.89 17.07 19.95
N GLY A 62 2.71 15.77 19.70
CA GLY A 62 1.44 15.22 19.21
C GLY A 62 1.24 15.29 17.69
N TRP A 63 2.16 15.88 16.93
CA TRP A 63 2.05 15.98 15.47
C TRP A 63 1.73 14.64 14.79
N ALA A 64 2.57 13.63 14.98
CA ALA A 64 2.41 12.33 14.37
C ALA A 64 1.08 11.65 14.74
N GLY A 65 0.71 11.71 16.02
CA GLY A 65 -0.58 11.18 16.50
C GLY A 65 -1.77 11.88 15.87
N GLY A 66 -1.72 13.21 15.75
CA GLY A 66 -2.79 14.04 15.14
C GLY A 66 -2.95 13.81 13.64
N HIS A 67 -1.90 13.33 12.98
CA HIS A 67 -1.90 13.06 11.52
C HIS A 67 -2.11 11.60 11.17
N ARG A 68 -2.10 10.67 12.12
CA ARG A 68 -2.31 9.24 11.86
C ARG A 68 -3.76 8.95 11.48
N ASN A 69 -3.96 8.65 10.21
CA ASN A 69 -5.27 8.32 9.66
C ASN A 69 -5.16 7.34 8.50
N VAL A 70 -5.00 6.04 8.81
CA VAL A 70 -4.97 4.96 7.82
C VAL A 70 -6.18 4.05 8.03
N PRO A 71 -7.26 4.23 7.26
CA PRO A 71 -8.47 3.42 7.37
C PRO A 71 -8.19 1.93 7.12
N SER A 72 -8.97 1.04 7.75
CA SER A 72 -8.84 -0.40 7.53
C SER A 72 -9.00 -0.83 6.07
N ALA A 73 -9.81 -0.10 5.29
CA ALA A 73 -9.94 -0.35 3.85
C ALA A 73 -8.63 -0.09 3.11
N THR A 74 -7.91 0.98 3.44
CA THR A 74 -6.57 1.28 2.90
C THR A 74 -5.58 0.20 3.27
N LYS A 75 -5.53 -0.21 4.54
CA LYS A 75 -4.64 -1.31 4.98
C LYS A 75 -4.86 -2.59 4.18
N ARG A 76 -6.12 -2.97 3.94
CA ARG A 76 -6.44 -4.15 3.12
C ARG A 76 -5.94 -4.03 1.68
N ARG A 77 -6.05 -2.83 1.05
CA ARG A 77 -5.52 -2.59 -0.30
C ARG A 77 -4.00 -2.70 -0.34
N VAL A 78 -3.32 -2.13 0.66
CA VAL A 78 -1.86 -2.23 0.77
C VAL A 78 -1.43 -3.69 0.88
N TYR A 79 -2.02 -4.50 1.76
CA TYR A 79 -1.73 -5.93 1.85
C TYR A 79 -1.99 -6.66 0.53
N ALA A 80 -3.14 -6.39 -0.11
CA ALA A 80 -3.49 -7.01 -1.39
C ALA A 80 -2.51 -6.66 -2.50
N ALA A 81 -2.08 -5.40 -2.60
CA ALA A 81 -1.11 -4.95 -3.59
C ALA A 81 0.25 -5.67 -3.47
N TYR A 82 0.65 -6.02 -2.26
CA TYR A 82 1.87 -6.79 -1.98
C TYR A 82 1.64 -8.32 -1.94
N GLY A 83 0.43 -8.79 -2.27
CA GLY A 83 0.11 -10.22 -2.34
C GLY A 83 -0.04 -10.91 -0.97
N ILE A 84 -0.21 -10.17 0.10
CA ILE A 84 -0.39 -10.70 1.45
C ILE A 84 -1.88 -10.91 1.70
N ALA A 85 -2.37 -12.14 1.46
CA ALA A 85 -3.77 -12.50 1.66
C ALA A 85 -4.10 -12.81 3.13
N HIS A 86 -3.13 -13.38 3.86
CA HIS A 86 -3.25 -13.77 5.26
C HIS A 86 -1.94 -13.52 5.98
N HIS A 87 -2.02 -13.11 7.23
CA HIS A 87 -0.87 -12.98 8.12
C HIS A 87 -1.29 -13.16 9.58
N GLY A 88 -0.36 -13.63 10.41
CA GLY A 88 -0.53 -13.73 11.85
C GLY A 88 -0.48 -12.35 12.53
N ARG A 89 -0.99 -12.29 13.75
CA ARG A 89 -0.86 -11.08 14.57
C ARG A 89 0.61 -10.77 14.86
N GLY A 90 1.05 -9.54 14.53
CA GLY A 90 2.44 -9.11 14.75
C GLY A 90 3.44 -9.62 13.72
N GLU A 91 3.00 -10.34 12.68
CA GLU A 91 3.87 -10.78 11.58
C GLU A 91 4.19 -9.61 10.64
N TYR A 92 3.18 -8.80 10.35
CA TYR A 92 3.27 -7.58 9.55
C TYR A 92 2.50 -6.43 10.18
N GLU A 93 2.92 -5.22 9.86
CA GLU A 93 2.09 -4.03 10.00
C GLU A 93 2.05 -3.25 8.68
N VAL A 94 1.00 -2.45 8.48
CA VAL A 94 0.99 -1.46 7.41
C VAL A 94 1.65 -0.21 7.95
N ASP A 95 2.87 0.01 7.50
CA ASP A 95 3.71 1.07 7.99
C ASP A 95 3.95 2.19 6.95
N HIS A 96 4.34 3.36 7.44
CA HIS A 96 4.71 4.52 6.64
C HIS A 96 6.19 4.43 6.27
N LEU A 97 6.55 4.41 4.98
CA LEU A 97 7.97 4.43 4.57
C LEU A 97 8.66 5.71 5.05
N VAL A 98 8.07 6.87 4.82
CA VAL A 98 8.44 8.10 5.51
C VAL A 98 7.51 8.24 6.70
N SER A 99 8.05 8.17 7.92
CA SER A 99 7.21 8.17 9.13
C SER A 99 6.41 9.47 9.29
N LEU A 100 5.30 9.39 10.02
CA LEU A 100 4.52 10.58 10.38
C LEU A 100 5.34 11.58 11.20
N GLU A 101 6.29 11.11 11.99
CA GLU A 101 7.22 11.93 12.76
C GLU A 101 8.17 12.75 11.88
N LEU A 102 8.33 12.33 10.63
CA LEU A 102 9.09 13.04 9.61
C LEU A 102 8.18 13.70 8.55
N GLY A 103 6.90 13.88 8.85
CA GLY A 103 5.95 14.49 7.92
C GLY A 103 5.52 13.58 6.78
N GLY A 104 5.59 12.27 6.93
CA GLY A 104 5.07 11.31 5.97
C GLY A 104 3.56 11.41 5.79
N SER A 105 3.05 11.05 4.62
CA SER A 105 1.62 11.08 4.31
C SER A 105 0.92 9.74 4.58
N ASN A 106 -0.41 9.74 4.71
CA ASN A 106 -1.22 8.52 4.79
C ASN A 106 -1.61 7.96 3.40
N ALA A 107 -1.02 8.46 2.32
CA ALA A 107 -1.26 7.97 0.97
C ALA A 107 -0.69 6.56 0.79
N GLU A 108 -1.33 5.72 -0.02
CA GLU A 108 -0.85 4.35 -0.30
C GLU A 108 0.58 4.34 -0.87
N ALA A 109 0.98 5.37 -1.62
CA ALA A 109 2.34 5.58 -2.09
C ALA A 109 3.40 5.81 -0.98
N ASN A 110 2.98 5.88 0.27
CA ASN A 110 3.85 5.94 1.46
C ASN A 110 3.63 4.75 2.40
N LEU A 111 2.77 3.80 2.05
CA LEU A 111 2.39 2.69 2.93
C LEU A 111 2.84 1.36 2.33
N PHE A 112 3.36 0.48 3.17
CA PHE A 112 3.73 -0.86 2.77
C PHE A 112 3.56 -1.85 3.92
N PRO A 113 3.40 -3.16 3.63
CA PRO A 113 3.41 -4.16 4.69
C PRO A 113 4.86 -4.40 5.10
N GLU A 114 5.19 -4.00 6.31
CA GLU A 114 6.50 -4.23 6.88
C GLU A 114 6.47 -5.44 7.82
N ALA A 115 7.40 -6.37 7.61
CA ALA A 115 7.50 -7.59 8.41
C ALA A 115 8.23 -7.33 9.73
N ALA A 116 7.87 -8.11 10.78
CA ALA A 116 8.65 -8.15 12.02
C ALA A 116 9.96 -8.92 11.83
N GLU A 117 9.90 -9.98 11.02
CA GLU A 117 11.02 -10.91 10.76
C GLU A 117 11.17 -11.18 9.25
N PRO A 118 12.39 -11.48 8.75
CA PRO A 118 13.64 -11.48 9.50
C PRO A 118 14.11 -10.06 9.87
N ARG A 119 14.75 -9.91 11.01
CA ARG A 119 15.32 -8.63 11.44
C ARG A 119 16.44 -8.15 10.51
N PRO A 120 16.59 -6.80 10.36
CA PRO A 120 15.76 -5.75 10.94
C PRO A 120 14.39 -5.64 10.22
N GLY A 121 13.33 -5.49 11.01
CA GLY A 121 11.96 -5.30 10.59
C GLY A 121 11.38 -4.01 11.16
N PHE A 122 10.04 -3.91 11.30
CA PHE A 122 9.39 -2.66 11.73
C PHE A 122 9.85 -2.17 13.10
N HIS A 123 10.19 -3.05 14.05
CA HIS A 123 10.71 -2.63 15.35
C HIS A 123 12.05 -1.87 15.25
N GLU A 124 12.89 -2.26 14.31
CA GLU A 124 14.16 -1.58 14.05
C GLU A 124 13.94 -0.27 13.31
N LYS A 125 12.95 -0.25 12.40
CA LYS A 125 12.58 0.97 11.67
C LYS A 125 11.98 2.01 12.61
N ASP A 126 11.11 1.65 13.55
CA ASP A 126 10.61 2.55 14.61
C ASP A 126 11.74 3.25 15.37
N ARG A 127 12.79 2.50 15.71
CA ARG A 127 13.97 3.09 16.38
C ARG A 127 14.70 4.09 15.50
N LEU A 128 14.78 3.83 14.20
CA LEU A 128 15.35 4.78 13.24
C LEU A 128 14.49 6.03 13.11
N GLU A 129 13.18 5.89 13.03
CA GLU A 129 12.24 7.00 12.92
C GLU A 129 12.39 7.97 14.07
N ASN A 130 12.32 7.44 15.30
CA ASN A 130 12.55 8.23 16.51
C ASN A 130 13.92 8.93 16.47
N ARG A 131 14.96 8.21 16.07
CA ARG A 131 16.32 8.78 15.99
C ARG A 131 16.44 9.89 14.96
N LEU A 132 15.86 9.71 13.78
CA LEU A 132 15.88 10.75 12.74
C LEU A 132 15.04 11.95 13.15
N HIS A 133 13.89 11.74 13.78
CA HIS A 133 13.07 12.82 14.34
C HIS A 133 13.84 13.64 15.37
N ASP A 134 14.52 13.01 16.33
CA ASP A 134 15.36 13.69 17.31
C ASP A 134 16.43 14.55 16.64
N LEU A 135 17.11 14.01 15.61
CA LEU A 135 18.14 14.74 14.87
C LEU A 135 17.57 15.92 14.07
N VAL A 136 16.36 15.79 13.53
CA VAL A 136 15.67 16.90 12.86
C VAL A 136 15.31 17.98 13.88
N CYS A 137 14.76 17.61 15.01
CA CYS A 137 14.34 18.57 16.04
C CYS A 137 15.53 19.25 16.72
N ALA A 138 16.68 18.58 16.78
CA ALA A 138 17.95 19.18 17.22
C ALA A 138 18.61 20.06 16.14
N GLY A 139 18.05 20.11 14.92
CA GLY A 139 18.66 20.85 13.80
C GLY A 139 19.92 20.22 13.21
N THR A 140 20.26 18.99 13.62
CA THR A 140 21.46 18.28 13.16
C THR A 140 21.30 17.71 11.74
N VAL A 141 20.07 17.33 11.39
CA VAL A 141 19.67 16.84 10.06
C VAL A 141 18.49 17.67 9.57
N SER A 142 18.48 18.06 8.30
CA SER A 142 17.31 18.70 7.74
C SER A 142 16.14 17.72 7.60
N LEU A 143 14.89 18.19 7.70
CA LEU A 143 13.71 17.34 7.48
C LEU A 143 13.75 16.65 6.11
N ALA A 144 14.04 17.40 5.05
CA ALA A 144 14.16 16.83 3.70
C ALA A 144 15.29 15.77 3.61
N GLY A 145 16.39 15.97 4.31
CA GLY A 145 17.48 14.99 4.40
C GLY A 145 17.03 13.69 5.08
N ALA A 146 16.32 13.80 6.21
CA ALA A 146 15.78 12.64 6.93
C ALA A 146 14.74 11.88 6.06
N GLN A 147 13.82 12.61 5.42
CA GLN A 147 12.85 12.04 4.49
C GLN A 147 13.51 11.28 3.34
N THR A 148 14.54 11.85 2.71
CA THR A 148 15.30 11.20 1.64
C THR A 148 16.02 9.95 2.14
N MET A 149 16.66 10.00 3.30
CA MET A 149 17.38 8.85 3.85
C MET A 149 16.46 7.67 4.11
N ILE A 150 15.32 7.90 4.75
CA ILE A 150 14.40 6.82 5.11
C ILE A 150 13.66 6.26 3.88
N SER A 151 13.28 7.09 2.92
CA SER A 151 12.57 6.65 1.72
C SER A 151 13.47 5.93 0.71
N THR A 152 14.76 6.27 0.67
CA THR A 152 15.71 5.65 -0.28
C THR A 152 16.16 4.27 0.19
N ASP A 153 16.65 4.17 1.42
CA ASP A 153 17.13 2.93 2.03
C ASP A 153 17.18 3.09 3.55
N TRP A 154 16.06 2.81 4.21
CA TRP A 154 15.97 2.92 5.66
C TRP A 154 16.93 1.94 6.37
N MET A 155 17.26 0.81 5.77
CA MET A 155 18.22 -0.14 6.29
C MET A 155 19.64 0.46 6.40
N ARG A 156 20.04 1.21 5.38
CA ARG A 156 21.32 1.94 5.39
C ARG A 156 21.30 3.04 6.43
N ALA A 157 20.18 3.78 6.52
CA ALA A 157 20.02 4.81 7.54
C ALA A 157 20.06 4.22 8.96
N TYR A 158 19.37 3.09 9.19
CA TYR A 158 19.39 2.37 10.46
C TYR A 158 20.83 1.99 10.89
N ARG A 159 21.58 1.38 9.99
CA ARG A 159 23.00 1.04 10.28
C ARG A 159 23.82 2.25 10.66
N ARG A 160 23.56 3.40 10.05
CA ARG A 160 24.32 4.62 10.29
C ARG A 160 23.96 5.32 11.60
N TYR A 161 22.71 5.35 11.98
CA TYR A 161 22.22 6.24 13.05
C TYR A 161 21.79 5.51 14.31
N VAL A 162 21.60 4.20 14.26
CA VAL A 162 21.06 3.40 15.38
C VAL A 162 21.99 2.26 15.79
N SER A 163 22.53 1.48 14.85
CA SER A 163 23.33 0.27 15.15
C SER A 163 24.83 0.44 15.00
N GLY A 164 25.29 1.64 14.64
CA GLY A 164 26.72 2.01 14.55
C GLY A 164 27.32 2.36 15.87
#